data_2520bf29e3e0d5a34c61ef0ee1195848
#
_entry.id   2520bf29e3e0d5a34c61ef0ee1195848
#
_cell.length_a   1.000
_cell.length_b   1.000
_cell.length_c   1.000
_cell.angle_alpha   90.00
_cell.angle_beta   90.00
_cell.angle_gamma   90.00
#
_symmetry.space_group_name_H-M   'P 1'
#
loop_
_entity.id
_entity.type
_entity.pdbx_description
1 polymer ?
#
loop_
_entity_poly.entity_id
_entity_poly.type
_entity_poly.pdbx_seq_one_letter_code
_entity_poly.pdbx_strand_id
1 'polypeptide(L)'
;CNNMTVLEPGDPFQIAKLLEAAMELNAPVYIRLGREATSSLYPEDTKYEIGKALIPREGDDGAFICTGIMVHFAMEAAKRIHDELGKEIRVVDMFTIKPLDKQAVIDAAKTGRVVAAQDHNLLGGLGQLVGSCIAEAGIACKLVSRGCPDYFVPIANPEFLYARNGMDADGLYEAMKAMF
;
A
#
# COMPACT_ATOMS: atom_id res chain seq x y z
N CYS A 1 -8.89 -17.96 2.41
CA CYS A 1 -8.44 -19.22 3.04
C CYS A 1 -8.08 -19.01 4.49
N ASN A 2 -8.46 -19.94 5.35
CA ASN A 2 -8.09 -19.90 6.76
C ASN A 2 -6.58 -20.18 6.91
N ASN A 3 -5.97 -19.59 7.93
CA ASN A 3 -4.56 -19.80 8.29
C ASN A 3 -3.53 -19.56 7.17
N MET A 4 -3.90 -18.82 6.12
CA MET A 4 -3.01 -18.44 5.03
C MET A 4 -2.42 -17.05 5.31
N THR A 5 -1.11 -16.93 5.21
CA THR A 5 -0.42 -15.62 5.17
C THR A 5 -0.45 -15.08 3.74
N VAL A 6 -0.67 -13.78 3.58
CA VAL A 6 -0.71 -13.12 2.26
C VAL A 6 0.26 -11.96 2.25
N LEU A 7 1.24 -12.02 1.36
CA LEU A 7 2.32 -11.05 1.20
C LEU A 7 2.26 -10.42 -0.21
N GLU A 8 2.53 -9.12 -0.30
CA GLU A 8 2.68 -8.40 -1.56
C GLU A 8 3.84 -7.40 -1.46
N PRO A 9 5.10 -7.89 -1.56
CA PRO A 9 6.27 -7.02 -1.55
C PRO A 9 6.39 -6.17 -2.82
N GLY A 10 6.97 -4.97 -2.68
CA GLY A 10 7.21 -4.03 -3.78
C GLY A 10 8.69 -3.73 -4.06
N ASP A 11 9.60 -4.39 -3.35
CA ASP A 11 11.04 -4.14 -3.40
C ASP A 11 11.81 -5.45 -3.58
N PRO A 12 12.88 -5.50 -4.41
CA PRO A 12 13.64 -6.73 -4.65
C PRO A 12 14.25 -7.34 -3.39
N PHE A 13 14.80 -6.54 -2.48
CA PHE A 13 15.36 -7.03 -1.21
C PHE A 13 14.25 -7.53 -0.27
N GLN A 14 13.11 -6.85 -0.28
CA GLN A 14 11.93 -7.26 0.47
C GLN A 14 11.43 -8.64 0.00
N ILE A 15 11.40 -8.89 -1.32
CA ILE A 15 11.01 -10.19 -1.88
C ILE A 15 11.90 -11.30 -1.34
N ALA A 16 13.24 -11.13 -1.43
CA ALA A 16 14.19 -12.15 -0.98
C ALA A 16 14.04 -12.45 0.52
N LYS A 17 13.98 -11.40 1.35
CA LYS A 17 13.87 -11.55 2.81
C LYS A 17 12.53 -12.12 3.25
N LEU A 18 11.43 -11.74 2.60
CA LEU A 18 10.11 -12.27 2.92
C LEU A 18 9.96 -13.73 2.46
N LEU A 19 10.64 -14.13 1.39
CA LEU A 19 10.66 -15.53 0.98
C LEU A 19 11.39 -16.38 2.04
N GLU A 20 12.54 -15.92 2.55
CA GLU A 20 13.26 -16.58 3.66
C GLU A 20 12.35 -16.69 4.90
N ALA A 21 11.73 -15.57 5.31
CA ALA A 21 10.83 -15.54 6.48
C ALA A 21 9.59 -16.42 6.28
N ALA A 22 9.06 -16.52 5.07
CA ALA A 22 7.90 -17.35 4.75
C ALA A 22 8.22 -18.86 4.88
N MET A 23 9.46 -19.26 4.59
CA MET A 23 9.90 -20.66 4.75
C MET A 23 9.95 -21.11 6.21
N GLU A 24 10.13 -20.18 7.15
CA GLU A 24 10.12 -20.47 8.60
C GLU A 24 8.69 -20.56 9.17
N LEU A 25 7.67 -20.14 8.42
CA LEU A 25 6.27 -20.23 8.86
C LEU A 25 5.75 -21.66 8.69
N ASN A 26 5.16 -22.20 9.75
CA ASN A 26 4.45 -23.50 9.69
C ASN A 26 2.99 -23.29 9.23
N ALA A 27 2.80 -22.59 8.10
CA ALA A 27 1.49 -22.25 7.55
C ALA A 27 1.61 -22.00 6.04
N PRO A 28 0.52 -22.13 5.28
CA PRO A 28 0.54 -21.77 3.86
C PRO A 28 0.73 -20.26 3.67
N VAL A 29 1.58 -19.89 2.71
CA VAL A 29 1.88 -18.51 2.36
C VAL A 29 1.56 -18.28 0.88
N TYR A 30 0.82 -17.22 0.59
CA TYR A 30 0.62 -16.70 -0.75
C TYR A 30 1.44 -15.42 -0.92
N ILE A 31 2.37 -15.41 -1.87
CA ILE A 31 3.18 -14.23 -2.19
C ILE A 31 2.76 -13.73 -3.57
N ARG A 32 2.20 -12.53 -3.63
CA ARG A 32 1.86 -11.86 -4.89
C ARG A 32 3.05 -11.02 -5.33
N LEU A 33 3.54 -11.27 -6.53
CA LEU A 33 4.65 -10.53 -7.12
C LEU A 33 4.17 -9.76 -8.35
N GLY A 34 4.65 -8.53 -8.51
CA GLY A 34 4.53 -7.79 -9.75
C GLY A 34 5.35 -8.46 -10.85
N ARG A 35 4.94 -8.26 -12.10
CA ARG A 35 5.68 -8.77 -13.26
C ARG A 35 6.84 -7.86 -13.66
N GLU A 36 6.68 -6.56 -13.43
CA GLU A 36 7.66 -5.55 -13.82
C GLU A 36 8.82 -5.49 -12.81
N ALA A 37 10.00 -5.16 -13.32
CA ALA A 37 11.15 -4.88 -12.47
C ALA A 37 10.93 -3.56 -11.72
N THR A 38 11.18 -3.58 -10.41
CA THR A 38 11.11 -2.39 -9.56
C THR A 38 12.50 -1.99 -9.07
N SER A 39 12.72 -0.71 -8.85
CA SER A 39 13.91 -0.22 -8.15
C SER A 39 13.83 -0.56 -6.66
N SER A 40 14.99 -0.55 -5.98
CA SER A 40 15.01 -0.71 -4.53
C SER A 40 14.54 0.56 -3.84
N LEU A 41 13.61 0.41 -2.89
CA LEU A 41 13.15 1.46 -1.99
C LEU A 41 13.93 1.45 -0.67
N TYR A 42 14.46 0.31 -0.29
CA TYR A 42 15.05 0.08 1.02
C TYR A 42 16.51 -0.36 0.90
N PRO A 43 17.34 -0.05 1.93
CA PRO A 43 18.65 -0.67 2.08
C PRO A 43 18.57 -2.19 2.14
N GLU A 44 19.59 -2.89 1.65
CA GLU A 44 19.63 -4.36 1.61
C GLU A 44 19.54 -5.01 3.01
N ASP A 45 20.03 -4.32 4.04
CA ASP A 45 20.03 -4.80 5.43
C ASP A 45 18.71 -4.50 6.18
N THR A 46 17.71 -3.94 5.51
CA THR A 46 16.39 -3.68 6.09
C THR A 46 15.77 -4.98 6.60
N LYS A 47 15.23 -4.92 7.81
CA LYS A 47 14.53 -6.05 8.44
C LYS A 47 13.04 -5.99 8.14
N TYR A 48 12.49 -7.13 7.78
CA TYR A 48 11.05 -7.29 7.51
C TYR A 48 10.47 -8.31 8.47
N GLU A 49 9.36 -7.96 9.10
CA GLU A 49 8.61 -8.84 10.01
C GLU A 49 7.22 -9.07 9.43
N ILE A 50 6.86 -10.33 9.19
CA ILE A 50 5.52 -10.69 8.70
C ILE A 50 4.47 -10.27 9.74
N GLY A 51 3.46 -9.54 9.29
CA GLY A 51 2.44 -8.95 10.17
C GLY A 51 2.73 -7.52 10.62
N LYS A 52 3.87 -6.96 10.19
CA LYS A 52 4.24 -5.55 10.41
C LYS A 52 4.33 -4.81 9.09
N ALA A 53 4.02 -3.51 9.14
CA ALA A 53 4.24 -2.60 8.02
C ALA A 53 5.58 -1.89 8.17
N LEU A 54 6.12 -1.37 7.06
CA LEU A 54 7.20 -0.37 7.08
C LEU A 54 6.64 1.02 6.84
N ILE A 55 7.34 2.02 7.37
CA ILE A 55 7.00 3.44 7.19
C ILE A 55 8.17 4.12 6.46
N PRO A 56 8.26 4.02 5.11
CA PRO A 56 9.35 4.65 4.36
C PRO A 56 9.30 6.18 4.39
N ARG A 57 8.16 6.77 4.73
CA ARG A 57 8.01 8.22 4.91
C ARG A 57 7.04 8.50 6.06
N GLU A 58 7.48 9.33 7.00
CA GLU A 58 6.63 9.86 8.08
C GLU A 58 5.84 11.09 7.61
N GLY A 59 4.71 11.37 8.27
CA GLY A 59 3.86 12.53 8.01
C GLY A 59 2.58 12.48 8.81
N ASP A 60 2.01 13.66 9.07
CA ASP A 60 0.84 13.83 9.94
C ASP A 60 -0.36 14.51 9.23
N ASP A 61 -0.19 15.00 8.00
CA ASP A 61 -1.25 15.68 7.26
C ASP A 61 -2.18 14.70 6.49
N GLY A 62 -1.75 13.46 6.30
CA GLY A 62 -2.47 12.39 5.61
C GLY A 62 -1.61 11.14 5.49
N ALA A 63 -2.17 10.03 4.99
CA ALA A 63 -1.41 8.81 4.81
C ALA A 63 -1.78 8.06 3.53
N PHE A 64 -0.78 7.50 2.86
CA PHE A 64 -0.93 6.43 1.88
C PHE A 64 -0.69 5.09 2.59
N ILE A 65 -1.59 4.12 2.41
CA ILE A 65 -1.40 2.72 2.83
C ILE A 65 -1.39 1.89 1.55
N CYS A 66 -0.24 1.34 1.20
CA CYS A 66 -0.01 0.74 -0.10
C CYS A 66 0.66 -0.62 0.00
N THR A 67 0.56 -1.43 -1.07
CA THR A 67 1.29 -2.69 -1.24
C THR A 67 1.98 -2.72 -2.59
N GLY A 68 3.02 -3.52 -2.71
CA GLY A 68 3.69 -3.77 -3.99
C GLY A 68 4.15 -2.50 -4.68
N ILE A 69 3.94 -2.43 -5.99
CA ILE A 69 4.35 -1.28 -6.83
C ILE A 69 3.70 0.04 -6.39
N MET A 70 2.53 0.00 -5.74
CA MET A 70 1.85 1.21 -5.30
C MET A 70 2.63 2.00 -4.25
N VAL A 71 3.57 1.36 -3.54
CA VAL A 71 4.45 2.06 -2.58
C VAL A 71 5.38 3.05 -3.31
N HIS A 72 5.89 2.69 -4.49
CA HIS A 72 6.71 3.58 -5.32
C HIS A 72 5.93 4.82 -5.75
N PHE A 73 4.74 4.62 -6.28
CA PHE A 73 3.86 5.74 -6.69
C PHE A 73 3.44 6.61 -5.51
N ALA A 74 3.21 6.00 -4.34
CA ALA A 74 2.88 6.74 -3.12
C ALA A 74 4.04 7.60 -2.62
N MET A 75 5.28 7.11 -2.71
CA MET A 75 6.48 7.90 -2.36
C MET A 75 6.65 9.10 -3.28
N GLU A 76 6.44 8.94 -4.59
CA GLU A 76 6.48 10.01 -5.57
C GLU A 76 5.35 11.03 -5.33
N ALA A 77 4.12 10.57 -5.16
CA ALA A 77 2.96 11.41 -4.86
C ALA A 77 3.14 12.20 -3.55
N ALA A 78 3.66 11.56 -2.49
CA ALA A 78 3.91 12.20 -1.20
C ALA A 78 4.99 13.29 -1.32
N LYS A 79 6.06 13.03 -2.08
CA LYS A 79 7.09 14.04 -2.36
C LYS A 79 6.49 15.24 -3.08
N ARG A 80 5.69 15.02 -4.12
CA ARG A 80 5.05 16.08 -4.89
C ARG A 80 4.07 16.90 -4.03
N ILE A 81 3.30 16.25 -3.14
CA ILE A 81 2.41 16.94 -2.20
C ILE A 81 3.21 17.84 -1.27
N HIS A 82 4.36 17.38 -0.79
CA HIS A 82 5.25 18.20 0.01
C HIS A 82 5.74 19.42 -0.77
N ASP A 83 6.26 19.21 -2.00
CA ASP A 83 6.85 20.26 -2.82
C ASP A 83 5.81 21.34 -3.23
N GLU A 84 4.59 20.94 -3.55
CA GLU A 84 3.54 21.84 -4.08
C GLU A 84 2.62 22.42 -3.00
N LEU A 85 2.33 21.65 -1.92
CA LEU A 85 1.33 22.01 -0.93
C LEU A 85 1.90 22.21 0.49
N GLY A 86 3.18 21.89 0.71
CA GLY A 86 3.82 21.96 2.03
C GLY A 86 3.20 20.99 3.05
N LYS A 87 2.65 19.85 2.58
CA LYS A 87 1.99 18.86 3.42
C LYS A 87 2.85 17.62 3.59
N GLU A 88 2.89 17.09 4.81
CA GLU A 88 3.66 15.88 5.14
C GLU A 88 2.75 14.65 5.12
N ILE A 89 2.94 13.80 4.11
CA ILE A 89 2.16 12.59 3.92
C ILE A 89 2.97 11.39 4.35
N ARG A 90 2.42 10.62 5.29
CA ARG A 90 2.94 9.32 5.68
C ARG A 90 2.76 8.31 4.56
N VAL A 91 3.77 7.47 4.33
CA VAL A 91 3.64 6.31 3.45
C VAL A 91 3.82 5.05 4.28
N VAL A 92 2.85 4.15 4.19
CA VAL A 92 2.83 2.86 4.87
C VAL A 92 2.94 1.77 3.81
N ASP A 93 4.03 1.04 3.82
CA ASP A 93 4.20 -0.18 3.02
C ASP A 93 3.60 -1.37 3.79
N MET A 94 2.39 -1.74 3.42
CA MET A 94 1.62 -2.84 4.01
C MET A 94 1.92 -4.15 3.28
N PHE A 95 3.17 -4.53 3.14
CA PHE A 95 3.59 -5.71 2.41
C PHE A 95 3.01 -7.03 2.96
N THR A 96 2.54 -7.04 4.21
CA THR A 96 1.73 -8.13 4.77
C THR A 96 0.25 -7.74 4.76
N ILE A 97 -0.51 -8.34 3.85
CA ILE A 97 -1.96 -8.11 3.76
C ILE A 97 -2.70 -8.92 4.83
N LYS A 98 -2.19 -10.12 5.11
CA LYS A 98 -2.73 -11.01 6.13
C LYS A 98 -1.60 -11.77 6.84
N PRO A 99 -1.46 -11.61 8.17
CA PRO A 99 -2.23 -10.70 9.04
C PRO A 99 -1.92 -9.23 8.75
N LEU A 100 -2.94 -8.38 8.83
CA LEU A 100 -2.80 -6.93 8.66
C LEU A 100 -2.15 -6.30 9.90
N ASP A 101 -1.21 -5.37 9.72
CA ASP A 101 -0.74 -4.52 10.81
C ASP A 101 -1.81 -3.48 11.17
N LYS A 102 -2.72 -3.86 12.06
CA LYS A 102 -3.82 -3.00 12.51
C LYS A 102 -3.32 -1.72 13.18
N GLN A 103 -2.17 -1.78 13.89
CA GLN A 103 -1.65 -0.60 14.56
C GLN A 103 -1.15 0.44 13.56
N ALA A 104 -0.46 0.01 12.51
CA ALA A 104 -0.02 0.92 11.44
C ALA A 104 -1.21 1.58 10.72
N VAL A 105 -2.31 0.83 10.50
CA VAL A 105 -3.54 1.40 9.96
C VAL A 105 -4.16 2.44 10.89
N ILE A 106 -4.25 2.14 12.19
CA ILE A 106 -4.80 3.03 13.21
C ILE A 106 -3.99 4.33 13.29
N ASP A 107 -2.66 4.23 13.28
CA ASP A 107 -1.79 5.40 13.36
C ASP A 107 -1.86 6.24 12.08
N ALA A 108 -1.95 5.62 10.91
CA ALA A 108 -2.22 6.31 9.66
C ALA A 108 -3.60 7.01 9.65
N ALA A 109 -4.64 6.36 10.18
CA ALA A 109 -5.99 6.90 10.23
C ALA A 109 -6.13 8.14 11.14
N LYS A 110 -5.28 8.27 12.18
CA LYS A 110 -5.24 9.46 13.05
C LYS A 110 -4.90 10.75 12.30
N THR A 111 -4.26 10.67 11.12
CA THR A 111 -4.05 11.83 10.25
C THR A 111 -5.36 12.40 9.68
N GLY A 112 -6.48 11.66 9.80
CA GLY A 112 -7.80 12.02 9.32
C GLY A 112 -8.03 11.82 7.81
N ARG A 113 -6.99 11.47 7.04
CA ARG A 113 -7.03 11.31 5.57
C ARG A 113 -6.18 10.11 5.16
N VAL A 114 -6.80 9.10 4.56
CA VAL A 114 -6.10 7.89 4.09
C VAL A 114 -6.46 7.60 2.64
N VAL A 115 -5.46 7.36 1.82
CA VAL A 115 -5.60 6.71 0.52
C VAL A 115 -5.01 5.31 0.63
N ALA A 116 -5.83 4.29 0.45
CA ALA A 116 -5.38 2.90 0.38
C ALA A 116 -5.24 2.49 -1.09
N ALA A 117 -4.06 2.01 -1.51
CA ALA A 117 -3.80 1.66 -2.90
C ALA A 117 -3.16 0.28 -3.05
N GLN A 118 -3.69 -0.50 -3.98
CA GLN A 118 -3.22 -1.85 -4.31
C GLN A 118 -3.41 -2.12 -5.80
N ASP A 119 -2.44 -2.77 -6.42
CA ASP A 119 -2.61 -3.31 -7.78
C ASP A 119 -3.47 -4.58 -7.73
N HIS A 120 -4.73 -4.41 -7.39
CA HIS A 120 -5.71 -5.46 -7.20
C HIS A 120 -7.12 -4.89 -7.43
N ASN A 121 -8.12 -5.77 -7.58
CA ASN A 121 -9.53 -5.35 -7.62
C ASN A 121 -9.90 -4.59 -6.34
N LEU A 122 -10.68 -3.50 -6.50
CA LEU A 122 -11.19 -2.71 -5.38
C LEU A 122 -12.09 -3.54 -4.44
N LEU A 123 -12.81 -4.53 -5.00
CA LEU A 123 -13.65 -5.45 -4.22
C LEU A 123 -12.78 -6.54 -3.59
N GLY A 124 -12.81 -6.65 -2.28
CA GLY A 124 -12.01 -7.62 -1.51
C GLY A 124 -10.55 -7.22 -1.33
N GLY A 125 -10.13 -6.03 -1.80
CA GLY A 125 -8.75 -5.56 -1.71
C GLY A 125 -8.39 -4.86 -0.41
N LEU A 126 -7.15 -4.33 -0.37
CA LEU A 126 -6.56 -3.65 0.78
C LEU A 126 -7.46 -2.54 1.35
N GLY A 127 -8.10 -1.74 0.48
CA GLY A 127 -8.94 -0.64 0.91
C GLY A 127 -10.11 -1.08 1.81
N GLN A 128 -10.68 -2.26 1.57
CA GLN A 128 -11.73 -2.81 2.42
C GLN A 128 -11.19 -3.28 3.77
N LEU A 129 -10.02 -3.91 3.81
CA LEU A 129 -9.37 -4.32 5.05
C LEU A 129 -9.01 -3.11 5.92
N VAL A 130 -8.45 -2.07 5.31
CA VAL A 130 -8.13 -0.79 5.96
C VAL A 130 -9.41 -0.14 6.48
N GLY A 131 -10.46 -0.06 5.66
CA GLY A 131 -11.75 0.51 6.05
C GLY A 131 -12.40 -0.22 7.22
N SER A 132 -12.36 -1.56 7.21
CA SER A 132 -12.85 -2.37 8.34
C SER A 132 -12.06 -2.09 9.62
N CYS A 133 -10.73 -2.03 9.52
CA CYS A 133 -9.86 -1.74 10.66
C CYS A 133 -10.13 -0.34 11.26
N ILE A 134 -10.29 0.69 10.41
CA ILE A 134 -10.62 2.06 10.84
C ILE A 134 -11.99 2.09 11.54
N ALA A 135 -12.99 1.40 10.98
CA ALA A 135 -14.33 1.33 11.55
C ALA A 135 -14.34 0.60 12.89
N GLU A 136 -13.65 -0.54 13.00
CA GLU A 136 -13.50 -1.28 14.26
C GLU A 136 -12.82 -0.44 15.35
N ALA A 137 -11.85 0.41 14.96
CA ALA A 137 -11.15 1.31 15.88
C ALA A 137 -11.98 2.56 16.27
N GLY A 138 -13.10 2.83 15.62
CA GLY A 138 -13.96 3.99 15.87
C GLY A 138 -13.31 5.33 15.52
N ILE A 139 -12.36 5.34 14.54
CA ILE A 139 -11.62 6.54 14.16
C ILE A 139 -12.37 7.26 13.04
N ALA A 140 -12.61 8.55 13.21
CA ALA A 140 -13.14 9.41 12.14
C ALA A 140 -12.03 9.72 11.13
N CYS A 141 -12.10 9.09 9.95
CA CYS A 141 -11.11 9.23 8.90
C CYS A 141 -11.78 9.19 7.52
N LYS A 142 -11.36 10.10 6.62
CA LYS A 142 -11.74 10.05 5.21
C LYS A 142 -10.87 9.02 4.51
N LEU A 143 -11.48 7.97 3.97
CA LEU A 143 -10.78 6.90 3.26
C LEU A 143 -11.16 6.93 1.77
N VAL A 144 -10.15 6.91 0.90
CA VAL A 144 -10.30 6.68 -0.54
C VAL A 144 -9.49 5.45 -0.93
N SER A 145 -10.11 4.54 -1.68
CA SER A 145 -9.42 3.36 -2.22
C SER A 145 -9.02 3.59 -3.68
N ARG A 146 -7.82 3.13 -4.06
CA ARG A 146 -7.33 3.07 -5.42
C ARG A 146 -6.95 1.63 -5.75
N GLY A 147 -7.38 1.17 -6.92
CA GLY A 147 -7.17 -0.19 -7.40
C GLY A 147 -7.92 -0.40 -8.70
N CYS A 148 -7.82 -1.60 -9.26
CA CYS A 148 -8.57 -1.97 -10.45
C CYS A 148 -10.08 -1.96 -10.16
N PRO A 149 -10.88 -1.19 -10.89
CA PRO A 149 -12.34 -1.29 -10.83
C PRO A 149 -12.81 -2.67 -11.27
N ASP A 150 -14.03 -3.04 -10.86
CA ASP A 150 -14.61 -4.34 -11.17
C ASP A 150 -15.13 -4.42 -12.62
N TYR A 151 -14.19 -4.42 -13.57
CA TYR A 151 -14.45 -4.65 -15.00
C TYR A 151 -13.26 -5.34 -15.67
N PHE A 152 -13.46 -5.93 -16.83
CA PHE A 152 -12.37 -6.48 -17.62
C PHE A 152 -11.54 -5.35 -18.24
N VAL A 153 -10.33 -5.14 -17.71
CA VAL A 153 -9.40 -4.14 -18.26
C VAL A 153 -8.96 -4.55 -19.67
N PRO A 154 -8.81 -3.59 -20.61
CA PRO A 154 -8.29 -3.89 -21.93
C PRO A 154 -6.83 -4.34 -21.87
N ILE A 155 -6.36 -5.00 -22.92
CA ILE A 155 -4.93 -5.33 -23.06
C ILE A 155 -4.18 -4.03 -23.40
N ALA A 156 -3.27 -3.63 -22.51
CA ALA A 156 -2.43 -2.45 -22.67
C ALA A 156 -1.18 -2.56 -21.79
N ASN A 157 -0.27 -1.60 -21.92
CA ASN A 157 0.88 -1.48 -21.04
C ASN A 157 0.43 -1.16 -19.60
N PRO A 158 1.11 -1.70 -18.57
CA PRO A 158 0.78 -1.43 -17.17
C PRO A 158 0.72 0.06 -16.83
N GLU A 159 1.66 0.87 -17.29
CA GLU A 159 1.68 2.33 -17.09
C GLU A 159 0.39 3.00 -17.55
N PHE A 160 -0.07 2.66 -18.78
CA PHE A 160 -1.33 3.18 -19.31
C PHE A 160 -2.53 2.75 -18.43
N LEU A 161 -2.53 1.49 -17.96
CA LEU A 161 -3.61 0.96 -17.14
C LEU A 161 -3.63 1.61 -15.75
N TYR A 162 -2.47 1.84 -15.15
CA TYR A 162 -2.36 2.55 -13.87
C TYR A 162 -2.85 3.99 -14.02
N ALA A 163 -2.37 4.74 -15.02
CA ALA A 163 -2.82 6.11 -15.26
C ALA A 163 -4.33 6.19 -15.52
N ARG A 164 -4.85 5.31 -16.37
CA ARG A 164 -6.29 5.25 -16.69
C ARG A 164 -7.17 5.04 -15.46
N ASN A 165 -6.71 4.27 -14.49
CA ASN A 165 -7.46 3.92 -13.28
C ASN A 165 -7.09 4.81 -12.07
N GLY A 166 -6.25 5.82 -12.26
CA GLY A 166 -5.79 6.70 -11.20
C GLY A 166 -5.00 5.97 -10.11
N MET A 167 -4.20 4.97 -10.52
CA MET A 167 -3.37 4.14 -9.67
C MET A 167 -1.88 4.49 -9.76
N ASP A 168 -1.50 5.41 -10.65
CA ASP A 168 -0.16 5.96 -10.75
C ASP A 168 0.08 7.09 -9.73
N ALA A 169 1.27 7.67 -9.76
CA ALA A 169 1.64 8.75 -8.85
C ALA A 169 0.72 9.98 -8.99
N ASP A 170 0.29 10.32 -10.22
CA ASP A 170 -0.64 11.43 -10.48
C ASP A 170 -2.01 11.14 -9.87
N GLY A 171 -2.54 9.94 -10.06
CA GLY A 171 -3.83 9.53 -9.50
C GLY A 171 -3.84 9.48 -7.98
N LEU A 172 -2.74 9.04 -7.36
CA LEU A 172 -2.58 9.07 -5.90
C LEU A 172 -2.45 10.50 -5.37
N TYR A 173 -1.67 11.35 -6.06
CA TYR A 173 -1.55 12.77 -5.75
C TYR A 173 -2.92 13.47 -5.76
N GLU A 174 -3.69 13.34 -6.85
CA GLU A 174 -5.00 13.96 -6.97
C GLU A 174 -6.00 13.42 -5.93
N ALA A 175 -5.94 12.12 -5.62
CA ALA A 175 -6.79 11.53 -4.59
C ALA A 175 -6.52 12.13 -3.20
N MET A 176 -5.27 12.33 -2.82
CA MET A 176 -4.90 12.93 -1.54
C MET A 176 -5.19 14.43 -1.52
N LYS A 177 -4.82 15.14 -2.58
CA LYS A 177 -5.07 16.59 -2.72
C LYS A 177 -6.54 16.96 -2.56
N ALA A 178 -7.44 16.16 -3.13
CA ALA A 178 -8.89 16.37 -3.02
C ALA A 178 -9.44 16.22 -1.59
N MET A 179 -8.62 15.83 -0.63
CA MET A 179 -9.01 15.70 0.77
C MET A 179 -8.63 16.91 1.61
N PHE A 180 -7.79 17.80 1.10
CA PHE A 180 -7.45 19.08 1.73
C PHE A 180 -8.43 20.18 1.37
#